data_01ad37479f8f3b1e7dcc81ce9af00c6c
#
_entry.id   01ad37479f8f3b1e7dcc81ce9af00c6c
#
_cell.length_a   1.000
_cell.length_b   1.000
_cell.length_c   1.000
_cell.angle_alpha   90.00
_cell.angle_beta   90.00
_cell.angle_gamma   90.00
#
_symmetry.space_group_name_H-M   'P 1'
#
loop_
_entity.id
_entity.type
_entity.pdbx_description
1 polymer ?
#
loop_
_entity_poly.entity_id
_entity_poly.type
_entity_poly.pdbx_seq_one_letter_code
_entity_poly.pdbx_strand_id
1 'polypeptide(L)'
;PFTDIDVNWLKRYELYLRKRGNSDNTIGIRMRELRAVYNKAIEDNVVNEKYYPFAKFKISHYRKGKCKRAITKAEIHKIMNIDLTEITTYYSPLLYLTKDLFSFSYLSCGMNMIDIAYLKYSDIINNRICFVRHKTKQPITFQLLPRAIQIVDKYKKPNLQLNDYVFPILDRNFHITEQQQYDRIRKVIKGMNKALKKIGAHLDISIPLTTYVARHSFATVLKRS
;
A
#
# COMPACT_ATOMS: atom_id res chain seq x y z
N PRO A 1 27.96 -21.72 11.19
CA PRO A 1 26.90 -22.74 11.39
C PRO A 1 25.71 -22.16 12.16
N PHE A 2 24.54 -22.83 12.13
CA PHE A 2 23.38 -22.40 12.92
C PHE A 2 23.66 -22.39 14.43
N THR A 3 24.55 -23.23 14.88
CA THR A 3 25.00 -23.29 16.28
C THR A 3 25.66 -22.01 16.78
N ASP A 4 26.20 -21.18 15.88
CA ASP A 4 26.83 -19.90 16.24
C ASP A 4 25.81 -18.80 16.51
N ILE A 5 24.54 -19.02 16.07
CA ILE A 5 23.44 -18.10 16.28
C ILE A 5 22.82 -18.37 17.66
N ASP A 6 23.51 -17.93 18.69
CA ASP A 6 23.07 -18.00 20.09
C ASP A 6 22.34 -16.70 20.50
N VAL A 7 21.92 -16.64 21.78
CA VAL A 7 21.25 -15.44 22.33
C VAL A 7 22.16 -14.22 22.30
N ASN A 8 23.47 -14.39 22.50
CA ASN A 8 24.42 -13.27 22.47
C ASN A 8 24.62 -12.76 21.05
N TRP A 9 24.64 -13.67 20.07
CA TRP A 9 24.67 -13.29 18.67
C TRP A 9 23.42 -12.47 18.28
N LEU A 10 22.22 -12.90 18.70
CA LEU A 10 20.98 -12.15 18.45
C LEU A 10 21.00 -10.75 19.06
N LYS A 11 21.53 -10.60 20.29
CA LYS A 11 21.71 -9.29 20.93
C LYS A 11 22.69 -8.40 20.16
N ARG A 12 23.81 -8.95 19.68
CA ARG A 12 24.78 -8.21 18.84
C ARG A 12 24.16 -7.80 17.51
N TYR A 13 23.38 -8.69 16.89
CA TYR A 13 22.66 -8.37 15.64
C TYR A 13 21.61 -7.29 15.85
N GLU A 14 20.85 -7.33 16.94
CA GLU A 14 19.93 -6.25 17.32
C GLU A 14 20.68 -4.91 17.45
N LEU A 15 21.78 -4.88 18.18
CA LEU A 15 22.58 -3.68 18.37
C LEU A 15 23.12 -3.14 17.05
N TYR A 16 23.58 -4.00 16.16
CA TYR A 16 24.00 -3.63 14.81
C TYR A 16 22.86 -2.98 14.02
N LEU A 17 21.67 -3.57 14.03
CA LEU A 17 20.50 -3.01 13.35
C LEU A 17 20.10 -1.64 13.94
N ARG A 18 20.18 -1.47 15.26
CA ARG A 18 19.91 -0.19 15.94
C ARG A 18 20.92 0.88 15.54
N LYS A 19 22.22 0.55 15.52
CA LYS A 19 23.28 1.47 15.05
C LYS A 19 23.05 1.93 13.61
N ARG A 20 22.43 1.11 12.76
CA ARG A 20 22.01 1.48 11.40
C ARG A 20 20.73 2.33 11.33
N GLY A 21 20.16 2.74 12.44
CA GLY A 21 18.94 3.56 12.50
C GLY A 21 17.65 2.80 12.20
N ASN A 22 17.65 1.46 12.24
CA ASN A 22 16.43 0.68 12.00
C ASN A 22 15.42 0.85 13.14
N SER A 23 14.15 1.04 12.79
CA SER A 23 13.05 1.07 13.77
C SER A 23 12.81 -0.30 14.41
N ASP A 24 12.22 -0.33 15.62
CA ASP A 24 11.84 -1.59 16.31
C ASP A 24 11.00 -2.50 15.39
N ASN A 25 10.05 -1.94 14.62
CA ASN A 25 9.28 -2.75 13.69
C ASN A 25 10.13 -3.40 12.60
N THR A 26 11.15 -2.69 12.08
CA THR A 26 12.09 -3.24 11.08
C THR A 26 12.96 -4.34 11.71
N ILE A 27 13.46 -4.09 12.91
CA ILE A 27 14.23 -5.09 13.68
C ILE A 27 13.35 -6.33 13.91
N GLY A 28 12.11 -6.14 14.35
CA GLY A 28 11.15 -7.23 14.54
C GLY A 28 10.85 -8.03 13.27
N ILE A 29 10.84 -7.41 12.09
CA ILE A 29 10.72 -8.13 10.80
C ILE A 29 11.94 -9.01 10.59
N ARG A 30 13.15 -8.45 10.69
CA ARG A 30 14.41 -9.19 10.51
C ARG A 30 14.54 -10.37 11.49
N MET A 31 14.17 -10.16 12.75
CA MET A 31 14.21 -11.22 13.76
C MET A 31 13.17 -12.33 13.48
N ARG A 32 11.99 -11.99 12.94
CA ARG A 32 10.99 -12.99 12.51
C ARG A 32 11.45 -13.79 11.30
N GLU A 33 12.07 -13.13 10.32
CA GLU A 33 12.66 -13.80 9.15
C GLU A 33 13.74 -14.81 9.61
N LEU A 34 14.67 -14.37 10.45
CA LEU A 34 15.72 -15.22 10.99
C LEU A 34 15.15 -16.41 11.79
N ARG A 35 14.13 -16.15 12.61
CA ARG A 35 13.44 -17.22 13.37
C ARG A 35 12.77 -18.22 12.44
N ALA A 36 12.15 -17.78 11.36
CA ALA A 36 11.51 -18.68 10.39
C ALA A 36 12.54 -19.59 9.71
N VAL A 37 13.69 -19.02 9.31
CA VAL A 37 14.79 -19.80 8.72
C VAL A 37 15.37 -20.81 9.74
N TYR A 38 15.51 -20.40 11.00
CA TYR A 38 16.01 -21.27 12.06
C TYR A 38 15.05 -22.44 12.34
N ASN A 39 13.74 -22.15 12.41
CA ASN A 39 12.71 -23.18 12.56
C ASN A 39 12.76 -24.19 11.41
N LYS A 40 12.92 -23.70 10.18
CA LYS A 40 13.05 -24.57 9.01
C LYS A 40 14.30 -25.47 9.10
N ALA A 41 15.42 -24.93 9.59
CA ALA A 41 16.65 -25.72 9.80
C ALA A 41 16.47 -26.82 10.86
N ILE A 42 15.62 -26.59 11.87
CA ILE A 42 15.27 -27.64 12.86
C ILE A 42 14.38 -28.71 12.20
N GLU A 43 13.35 -28.31 11.47
CA GLU A 43 12.47 -29.23 10.73
C GLU A 43 13.26 -30.13 9.76
N ASP A 44 14.26 -29.55 9.08
CA ASP A 44 15.12 -30.26 8.11
C ASP A 44 16.28 -31.03 8.81
N ASN A 45 16.31 -31.09 10.15
CA ASN A 45 17.36 -31.75 10.96
C ASN A 45 18.79 -31.22 10.71
N VAL A 46 18.93 -29.97 10.21
CA VAL A 46 20.23 -29.30 10.02
C VAL A 46 20.81 -28.82 11.34
N VAL A 47 19.97 -28.51 12.31
CA VAL A 47 20.34 -28.09 13.67
C VAL A 47 19.41 -28.73 14.70
N ASN A 48 19.99 -29.12 15.85
CA ASN A 48 19.22 -29.68 16.95
C ASN A 48 18.45 -28.58 17.70
N GLU A 49 17.18 -28.85 18.08
CA GLU A 49 16.31 -27.92 18.80
C GLU A 49 16.92 -27.38 20.11
N LYS A 50 17.81 -28.16 20.78
CA LYS A 50 18.52 -27.73 22.01
C LYS A 50 19.30 -26.42 21.83
N TYR A 51 19.69 -26.08 20.59
CA TYR A 51 20.40 -24.84 20.26
C TYR A 51 19.49 -23.68 19.89
N TYR A 52 18.16 -23.83 20.00
CA TYR A 52 17.18 -22.83 19.59
C TYR A 52 17.24 -21.55 20.44
N PRO A 53 17.76 -20.44 19.89
CA PRO A 53 18.02 -19.23 20.68
C PRO A 53 16.76 -18.45 21.01
N PHE A 54 15.69 -18.57 20.17
CA PHE A 54 14.45 -17.81 20.34
C PHE A 54 13.55 -18.35 21.47
N ALA A 55 13.90 -19.49 22.09
CA ALA A 55 13.28 -19.92 23.34
C ALA A 55 13.48 -18.87 24.44
N LYS A 56 14.71 -18.34 24.53
CA LYS A 56 15.12 -17.32 25.52
C LYS A 56 15.03 -15.90 24.97
N PHE A 57 15.33 -15.66 23.69
CA PHE A 57 15.28 -14.35 23.04
C PHE A 57 13.88 -14.04 22.52
N LYS A 58 13.09 -13.29 23.28
CA LYS A 58 11.70 -12.95 22.92
C LYS A 58 11.68 -11.78 21.93
N ILE A 59 10.89 -11.91 20.85
CA ILE A 59 10.78 -10.91 19.78
C ILE A 59 9.43 -10.16 19.79
N SER A 60 8.56 -10.43 20.75
CA SER A 60 7.23 -9.81 20.87
C SER A 60 7.30 -8.31 21.16
N HIS A 61 8.30 -7.86 21.92
CA HIS A 61 8.50 -6.46 22.29
C HIS A 61 8.78 -5.52 21.09
N TYR A 62 9.21 -6.04 19.94
CA TYR A 62 9.35 -5.23 18.72
C TYR A 62 8.02 -4.88 18.06
N ARG A 63 6.89 -5.48 18.47
CA ARG A 63 5.55 -5.13 17.99
C ARG A 63 5.07 -3.85 18.68
N LYS A 64 5.59 -2.71 18.26
CA LYS A 64 5.02 -1.42 18.68
C LYS A 64 3.81 -1.10 17.80
N GLY A 65 2.68 -0.76 18.43
CA GLY A 65 1.49 -0.29 17.74
C GLY A 65 1.85 0.94 16.89
N LYS A 66 1.47 0.91 15.61
CA LYS A 66 1.59 2.10 14.77
C LYS A 66 0.41 3.01 15.04
N CYS A 67 0.66 4.29 15.23
CA CYS A 67 -0.38 5.30 15.23
C CYS A 67 -1.22 5.19 13.95
N LYS A 68 -2.55 5.17 14.09
CA LYS A 68 -3.45 5.06 12.93
C LYS A 68 -3.27 6.31 12.08
N ARG A 69 -2.83 6.14 10.85
CA ARG A 69 -2.65 7.21 9.86
C ARG A 69 -3.96 7.43 9.08
N ALA A 70 -5.06 7.61 9.78
CA ALA A 70 -6.35 7.91 9.19
C ALA A 70 -6.63 9.40 9.33
N ILE A 71 -7.18 10.01 8.30
CA ILE A 71 -7.72 11.36 8.31
C ILE A 71 -9.24 11.31 8.48
N THR A 72 -9.80 12.44 8.85
CA THR A 72 -11.24 12.60 9.06
C THR A 72 -12.03 12.59 7.75
N LYS A 73 -13.35 12.37 7.84
CA LYS A 73 -14.24 12.46 6.67
C LYS A 73 -14.22 13.87 6.06
N ALA A 74 -14.12 14.90 6.89
CA ALA A 74 -14.02 16.29 6.43
C ALA A 74 -12.73 16.54 5.63
N GLU A 75 -11.58 16.04 6.10
CA GLU A 75 -10.31 16.15 5.37
C GLU A 75 -10.33 15.37 4.04
N ILE A 76 -10.97 14.20 4.00
CA ILE A 76 -11.21 13.46 2.75
C ILE A 76 -12.02 14.33 1.77
N HIS A 77 -13.10 14.97 2.24
CA HIS A 77 -13.92 15.85 1.40
C HIS A 77 -13.12 17.06 0.88
N LYS A 78 -12.24 17.66 1.70
CA LYS A 78 -11.34 18.73 1.24
C LYS A 78 -10.45 18.25 0.11
N ILE A 79 -9.82 17.06 0.26
CA ILE A 79 -8.97 16.49 -0.81
C ILE A 79 -9.77 16.22 -2.10
N MET A 80 -10.99 15.70 -1.98
CA MET A 80 -11.83 15.42 -3.15
C MET A 80 -12.24 16.68 -3.92
N ASN A 81 -12.38 17.80 -3.24
CA ASN A 81 -12.94 19.04 -3.80
C ASN A 81 -11.90 20.14 -4.06
N ILE A 82 -10.62 19.89 -3.68
CA ILE A 82 -9.56 20.90 -3.87
C ILE A 82 -9.46 21.33 -5.32
N ASP A 83 -9.31 22.63 -5.54
CA ASP A 83 -8.84 23.16 -6.83
C ASP A 83 -7.31 23.02 -6.88
N LEU A 84 -6.83 22.20 -7.80
CA LEU A 84 -5.40 21.93 -7.94
C LEU A 84 -4.64 23.12 -8.58
N THR A 85 -5.33 24.10 -9.14
CA THR A 85 -4.73 25.34 -9.66
C THR A 85 -4.15 26.19 -8.53
N GLU A 86 -4.68 26.06 -7.32
CA GLU A 86 -4.14 26.71 -6.11
C GLU A 86 -2.77 26.15 -5.67
N ILE A 87 -2.46 24.89 -6.08
CA ILE A 87 -1.17 24.25 -5.72
C ILE A 87 -0.11 24.50 -6.77
N THR A 88 -0.51 24.64 -8.04
CA THR A 88 0.42 24.79 -9.14
C THR A 88 -0.22 25.56 -10.29
N THR A 89 0.52 26.50 -10.85
CA THR A 89 0.10 27.26 -12.04
C THR A 89 0.19 26.43 -13.33
N TYR A 90 0.92 25.31 -13.31
CA TYR A 90 1.10 24.46 -14.47
C TYR A 90 0.24 23.19 -14.36
N TYR A 91 -0.36 22.78 -15.46
CA TYR A 91 -1.07 21.51 -15.52
C TYR A 91 -0.13 20.34 -15.24
N SER A 92 -0.42 19.57 -14.19
CA SER A 92 0.35 18.40 -13.79
C SER A 92 -0.53 17.15 -13.86
N PRO A 93 -0.45 16.34 -14.95
CA PRO A 93 -1.27 15.13 -15.09
C PRO A 93 -1.18 14.20 -13.90
N LEU A 94 0.01 14.07 -13.31
CA LEU A 94 0.20 13.22 -12.14
C LEU A 94 -0.50 13.75 -10.89
N LEU A 95 -0.61 15.08 -10.72
CA LEU A 95 -1.28 15.68 -9.56
C LEU A 95 -2.79 15.44 -9.64
N TYR A 96 -3.41 15.65 -10.83
CA TYR A 96 -4.82 15.36 -11.07
C TYR A 96 -5.12 13.87 -10.91
N LEU A 97 -4.33 13.00 -11.53
CA LEU A 97 -4.44 11.56 -11.37
C LEU A 97 -4.33 11.16 -9.88
N THR A 98 -3.42 11.78 -9.12
CA THR A 98 -3.22 11.49 -7.70
C THR A 98 -4.49 11.81 -6.88
N LYS A 99 -5.11 12.97 -7.10
CA LYS A 99 -6.36 13.35 -6.45
C LYS A 99 -7.46 12.35 -6.76
N ASP A 100 -7.63 12.03 -8.03
CA ASP A 100 -8.68 11.10 -8.49
C ASP A 100 -8.46 9.68 -7.92
N LEU A 101 -7.23 9.14 -7.96
CA LEU A 101 -6.95 7.80 -7.45
C LEU A 101 -7.02 7.70 -5.92
N PHE A 102 -6.61 8.75 -5.20
CA PHE A 102 -6.78 8.80 -3.74
C PHE A 102 -8.27 8.79 -3.37
N SER A 103 -9.06 9.61 -4.05
CA SER A 103 -10.51 9.69 -3.89
C SER A 103 -11.18 8.37 -4.26
N PHE A 104 -10.82 7.79 -5.39
CA PHE A 104 -11.33 6.50 -5.85
C PHE A 104 -11.01 5.38 -4.86
N SER A 105 -9.77 5.31 -4.35
CA SER A 105 -9.40 4.32 -3.32
C SER A 105 -10.32 4.40 -2.10
N TYR A 106 -10.59 5.60 -1.59
CA TYR A 106 -11.47 5.79 -0.45
C TYR A 106 -12.92 5.38 -0.76
N LEU A 107 -13.47 5.85 -1.89
CA LEU A 107 -14.84 5.56 -2.32
C LEU A 107 -15.07 4.11 -2.70
N SER A 108 -14.01 3.37 -3.01
CA SER A 108 -14.01 1.96 -3.41
C SER A 108 -13.53 1.06 -2.27
N CYS A 109 -14.13 1.20 -1.09
CA CYS A 109 -13.89 0.38 0.10
C CYS A 109 -12.41 0.33 0.53
N GLY A 110 -11.66 1.38 0.28
CA GLY A 110 -10.22 1.42 0.56
C GLY A 110 -9.41 0.50 -0.34
N MET A 111 -9.78 0.38 -1.61
CA MET A 111 -9.07 -0.43 -2.60
C MET A 111 -7.59 -0.06 -2.67
N ASN A 112 -6.70 -1.05 -2.68
CA ASN A 112 -5.26 -0.82 -2.68
C ASN A 112 -4.81 -0.25 -4.04
N MET A 113 -3.78 0.59 -4.04
CA MET A 113 -3.26 1.21 -5.26
C MET A 113 -2.74 0.19 -6.29
N ILE A 114 -2.23 -0.95 -5.85
CA ILE A 114 -1.85 -2.04 -6.75
C ILE A 114 -3.09 -2.62 -7.45
N ASP A 115 -4.15 -2.90 -6.69
CA ASP A 115 -5.39 -3.44 -7.24
C ASP A 115 -6.06 -2.43 -8.19
N ILE A 116 -5.99 -1.13 -7.89
CA ILE A 116 -6.45 -0.05 -8.77
C ILE A 116 -5.63 0.00 -10.07
N ALA A 117 -4.31 -0.21 -9.99
CA ALA A 117 -3.45 -0.20 -11.18
C ALA A 117 -3.77 -1.33 -12.16
N TYR A 118 -4.20 -2.47 -11.66
CA TYR A 118 -4.60 -3.63 -12.47
C TYR A 118 -6.09 -3.66 -12.85
N LEU A 119 -6.91 -2.73 -12.32
CA LEU A 119 -8.34 -2.68 -12.60
C LEU A 119 -8.61 -2.45 -14.08
N LYS A 120 -9.38 -3.34 -14.69
CA LYS A 120 -9.79 -3.27 -16.10
C LYS A 120 -11.27 -2.87 -16.20
N TYR A 121 -11.66 -2.41 -17.38
CA TYR A 121 -13.07 -2.11 -17.62
C TYR A 121 -13.93 -3.38 -17.60
N SER A 122 -13.38 -4.55 -17.94
CA SER A 122 -14.05 -5.85 -17.78
C SER A 122 -14.41 -6.19 -16.32
N ASP A 123 -13.71 -5.60 -15.35
CA ASP A 123 -13.97 -5.81 -13.93
C ASP A 123 -15.13 -4.94 -13.41
N ILE A 124 -15.69 -4.07 -14.26
CA ILE A 124 -16.79 -3.15 -13.90
C ILE A 124 -18.04 -3.54 -14.68
N ILE A 125 -18.98 -4.18 -14.03
CA ILE A 125 -20.25 -4.65 -14.62
C ILE A 125 -21.41 -4.00 -13.87
N ASN A 126 -22.28 -3.27 -14.58
CA ASN A 126 -23.45 -2.61 -13.99
C ASN A 126 -23.11 -1.74 -12.77
N ASN A 127 -22.06 -0.93 -12.89
CA ASN A 127 -21.52 -0.10 -11.80
C ASN A 127 -21.08 -0.89 -10.56
N ARG A 128 -20.76 -2.17 -10.74
CA ARG A 128 -20.26 -3.05 -9.70
C ARG A 128 -18.85 -3.49 -10.06
N ILE A 129 -17.92 -3.38 -9.13
CA ILE A 129 -16.58 -3.94 -9.28
C ILE A 129 -16.59 -5.40 -8.89
N CYS A 130 -16.02 -6.25 -9.74
CA CYS A 130 -15.78 -7.67 -9.49
C CYS A 130 -14.34 -7.99 -9.91
N PHE A 131 -13.41 -8.10 -8.98
CA PHE A 131 -12.01 -8.36 -9.29
C PHE A 131 -11.37 -9.35 -8.32
N VAL A 132 -10.26 -9.98 -8.75
CA VAL A 132 -9.46 -10.83 -7.89
C VAL A 132 -8.31 -10.02 -7.31
N ARG A 133 -8.25 -9.93 -6.00
CA ARG A 133 -7.24 -9.16 -5.28
C ARG A 133 -5.83 -9.68 -5.58
N HIS A 134 -4.94 -8.80 -6.01
CA HIS A 134 -3.59 -9.19 -6.45
C HIS A 134 -2.78 -9.91 -5.35
N LYS A 135 -2.85 -9.42 -4.10
CA LYS A 135 -2.05 -9.96 -2.99
C LYS A 135 -2.57 -11.28 -2.43
N THR A 136 -3.89 -11.43 -2.28
CA THR A 136 -4.50 -12.57 -1.55
C THR A 136 -5.23 -13.54 -2.46
N LYS A 137 -5.33 -13.23 -3.75
CA LYS A 137 -6.04 -14.00 -4.76
C LYS A 137 -7.51 -14.29 -4.39
N GLN A 138 -8.09 -13.45 -3.52
CA GLN A 138 -9.50 -13.54 -3.13
C GLN A 138 -10.37 -12.68 -4.04
N PRO A 139 -11.53 -13.15 -4.48
CA PRO A 139 -12.49 -12.34 -5.22
C PRO A 139 -13.08 -11.26 -4.29
N ILE A 140 -13.23 -10.08 -4.80
CA ILE A 140 -13.85 -8.93 -4.12
C ILE A 140 -14.89 -8.34 -5.04
N THR A 141 -16.09 -8.10 -4.48
CA THR A 141 -17.21 -7.51 -5.20
C THR A 141 -17.86 -6.43 -4.34
N PHE A 142 -18.10 -5.26 -4.91
CA PHE A 142 -18.85 -4.17 -4.26
C PHE A 142 -19.46 -3.22 -5.29
N GLN A 143 -20.51 -2.49 -4.89
CA GLN A 143 -21.15 -1.46 -5.70
C GLN A 143 -20.30 -0.18 -5.70
N LEU A 144 -20.08 0.42 -6.86
CA LEU A 144 -19.47 1.74 -6.98
C LEU A 144 -20.45 2.84 -6.57
N LEU A 145 -19.95 3.78 -5.79
CA LEU A 145 -20.69 5.01 -5.49
C LEU A 145 -20.73 5.94 -6.73
N PRO A 146 -21.76 6.77 -6.91
CA PRO A 146 -21.87 7.64 -8.07
C PRO A 146 -20.63 8.49 -8.34
N ARG A 147 -20.00 9.00 -7.29
CA ARG A 147 -18.76 9.79 -7.41
C ARG A 147 -17.55 8.95 -7.86
N ALA A 148 -17.49 7.68 -7.50
CA ALA A 148 -16.45 6.77 -8.00
C ALA A 148 -16.65 6.45 -9.47
N ILE A 149 -17.90 6.32 -9.92
CA ILE A 149 -18.26 6.15 -11.34
C ILE A 149 -17.82 7.36 -12.15
N GLN A 150 -18.11 8.59 -11.67
CA GLN A 150 -17.66 9.82 -12.31
C GLN A 150 -16.14 9.88 -12.48
N ILE A 151 -15.37 9.37 -11.49
CA ILE A 151 -13.91 9.28 -11.60
C ILE A 151 -13.52 8.30 -12.71
N VAL A 152 -14.13 7.12 -12.78
CA VAL A 152 -13.88 6.12 -13.84
C VAL A 152 -14.19 6.71 -15.22
N ASP A 153 -15.32 7.42 -15.36
CA ASP A 153 -15.78 7.99 -16.63
C ASP A 153 -14.82 9.04 -17.21
N LYS A 154 -14.10 9.79 -16.37
CA LYS A 154 -13.06 10.73 -16.79
C LYS A 154 -11.92 10.08 -17.59
N TYR A 155 -11.66 8.80 -17.37
CA TYR A 155 -10.55 8.06 -17.99
C TYR A 155 -11.00 7.18 -19.15
N LYS A 156 -12.29 7.17 -19.51
CA LYS A 156 -12.80 6.46 -20.70
C LYS A 156 -12.24 7.06 -21.96
N LYS A 157 -11.74 6.21 -22.85
CA LYS A 157 -11.24 6.60 -24.18
C LYS A 157 -12.28 6.28 -25.26
N PRO A 158 -12.28 6.97 -26.41
CA PRO A 158 -13.24 6.72 -27.50
C PRO A 158 -13.22 5.25 -27.99
N ASN A 159 -12.04 4.65 -28.10
CA ASN A 159 -11.85 3.27 -28.60
C ASN A 159 -11.57 2.28 -27.45
N LEU A 160 -12.30 2.41 -26.35
CA LEU A 160 -12.15 1.59 -25.16
C LEU A 160 -12.39 0.11 -25.47
N GLN A 161 -11.47 -0.73 -25.01
CA GLN A 161 -11.65 -2.19 -24.99
C GLN A 161 -11.83 -2.67 -23.54
N LEU A 162 -12.62 -3.73 -23.36
CA LEU A 162 -12.91 -4.28 -22.03
C LEU A 162 -11.64 -4.68 -21.25
N ASN A 163 -10.60 -5.12 -21.95
CA ASN A 163 -9.33 -5.48 -21.36
C ASN A 163 -8.37 -4.31 -21.10
N ASP A 164 -8.76 -3.07 -21.43
CA ASP A 164 -7.95 -1.90 -21.10
C ASP A 164 -8.00 -1.60 -19.59
N TYR A 165 -6.88 -1.12 -19.06
CA TYR A 165 -6.84 -0.64 -17.69
C TYR A 165 -7.66 0.64 -17.55
N VAL A 166 -8.41 0.75 -16.44
CA VAL A 166 -9.28 1.91 -16.17
C VAL A 166 -8.46 3.18 -16.00
N PHE A 167 -7.35 3.11 -15.30
CA PHE A 167 -6.51 4.27 -15.00
C PHE A 167 -5.19 4.24 -15.78
N PRO A 168 -4.63 5.40 -16.16
CA PRO A 168 -3.42 5.49 -16.99
C PRO A 168 -2.14 5.21 -16.18
N ILE A 169 -2.15 4.15 -15.37
CA ILE A 169 -1.00 3.64 -14.63
C ILE A 169 -0.26 2.62 -15.48
N LEU A 170 -0.99 1.64 -15.96
CA LEU A 170 -0.49 0.59 -16.85
C LEU A 170 -1.04 0.79 -18.26
N ASP A 171 -0.30 0.28 -19.22
CA ASP A 171 -0.70 0.17 -20.62
C ASP A 171 -0.36 -1.25 -21.08
N ARG A 172 -1.34 -1.96 -21.64
CA ARG A 172 -1.20 -3.38 -22.04
C ARG A 172 -0.21 -3.59 -23.18
N ASN A 173 0.03 -2.53 -23.98
CA ASN A 173 0.94 -2.63 -25.14
C ASN A 173 2.41 -2.36 -24.74
N PHE A 174 2.64 -1.66 -23.63
CA PHE A 174 3.98 -1.28 -23.17
C PHE A 174 4.44 -2.06 -21.93
N HIS A 175 3.51 -2.34 -20.99
CA HIS A 175 3.85 -3.02 -19.73
C HIS A 175 3.45 -4.49 -19.81
N ILE A 176 4.19 -5.27 -20.62
CA ILE A 176 3.86 -6.65 -20.98
C ILE A 176 4.30 -7.61 -19.86
N THR A 177 5.51 -7.43 -19.33
CA THR A 177 6.07 -8.33 -18.30
C THR A 177 5.66 -7.89 -16.89
N GLU A 178 5.58 -8.84 -15.95
CA GLU A 178 5.31 -8.56 -14.54
C GLU A 178 6.32 -7.57 -13.94
N GLN A 179 7.59 -7.65 -14.34
CA GLN A 179 8.64 -6.74 -13.88
C GLN A 179 8.38 -5.31 -14.36
N GLN A 180 8.02 -5.12 -15.64
CA GLN A 180 7.68 -3.80 -16.19
C GLN A 180 6.47 -3.19 -15.46
N GLN A 181 5.43 -4.00 -15.21
CA GLN A 181 4.24 -3.58 -14.47
C GLN A 181 4.60 -3.18 -13.04
N TYR A 182 5.37 -3.99 -12.34
CA TYR A 182 5.82 -3.73 -10.98
C TYR A 182 6.61 -2.42 -10.88
N ASP A 183 7.60 -2.23 -11.77
CA ASP A 183 8.45 -1.03 -11.76
C ASP A 183 7.64 0.22 -12.10
N ARG A 184 6.72 0.13 -13.06
CA ARG A 184 5.82 1.22 -13.42
C ARG A 184 4.91 1.61 -12.25
N ILE A 185 4.26 0.65 -11.62
CA ILE A 185 3.38 0.90 -10.46
C ILE A 185 4.18 1.55 -9.32
N ARG A 186 5.37 1.04 -9.00
CA ARG A 186 6.23 1.63 -7.96
C ARG A 186 6.62 3.08 -8.28
N LYS A 187 6.99 3.36 -9.53
CA LYS A 187 7.32 4.71 -10.00
C LYS A 187 6.14 5.66 -9.83
N VAL A 188 4.94 5.24 -10.24
CA VAL A 188 3.72 6.05 -10.11
C VAL A 188 3.37 6.27 -8.65
N ILE A 189 3.34 5.24 -7.80
CA ILE A 189 3.06 5.38 -6.36
C ILE A 189 4.06 6.31 -5.68
N LYS A 190 5.35 6.25 -6.03
CA LYS A 190 6.36 7.18 -5.51
C LYS A 190 6.05 8.63 -5.89
N GLY A 191 5.66 8.88 -7.13
CA GLY A 191 5.23 10.19 -7.61
C GLY A 191 3.96 10.68 -6.92
N MET A 192 2.93 9.81 -6.82
CA MET A 192 1.69 10.11 -6.11
C MET A 192 1.93 10.48 -4.64
N ASN A 193 2.80 9.76 -3.93
CA ASN A 193 3.11 10.09 -2.54
C ASN A 193 3.79 11.47 -2.39
N LYS A 194 4.58 11.90 -3.40
CA LYS A 194 5.12 13.28 -3.44
C LYS A 194 4.01 14.31 -3.68
N ALA A 195 3.10 14.02 -4.60
CA ALA A 195 1.96 14.88 -4.90
C ALA A 195 0.99 14.99 -3.70
N LEU A 196 0.68 13.87 -3.04
CA LEU A 196 -0.15 13.85 -1.82
C LEU A 196 0.43 14.67 -0.68
N LYS A 197 1.76 14.70 -0.52
CA LYS A 197 2.40 15.57 0.46
C LYS A 197 2.17 17.04 0.17
N LYS A 198 2.20 17.46 -1.12
CA LYS A 198 1.89 18.83 -1.53
C LYS A 198 0.42 19.17 -1.24
N ILE A 199 -0.51 18.28 -1.60
CA ILE A 199 -1.95 18.45 -1.32
C ILE A 199 -2.17 18.55 0.20
N GLY A 200 -1.56 17.67 0.99
CA GLY A 200 -1.69 17.68 2.44
C GLY A 200 -1.16 18.95 3.09
N ALA A 201 -0.02 19.45 2.62
CA ALA A 201 0.56 20.71 3.10
C ALA A 201 -0.32 21.92 2.76
N HIS A 202 -0.89 21.97 1.55
CA HIS A 202 -1.79 23.05 1.14
C HIS A 202 -3.11 23.06 1.94
N LEU A 203 -3.61 21.87 2.33
CA LEU A 203 -4.84 21.72 3.11
C LEU A 203 -4.62 21.69 4.64
N ASP A 204 -3.40 21.98 5.11
CA ASP A 204 -3.03 21.92 6.54
C ASP A 204 -3.37 20.59 7.23
N ILE A 205 -3.24 19.48 6.51
CA ILE A 205 -3.47 18.15 7.07
C ILE A 205 -2.25 17.72 7.89
N SER A 206 -2.45 17.51 9.19
CA SER A 206 -1.38 17.29 10.17
C SER A 206 -0.56 16.01 9.96
N ILE A 207 -1.11 15.00 9.28
CA ILE A 207 -0.39 13.75 9.01
C ILE A 207 0.13 13.69 7.57
N PRO A 208 1.32 13.10 7.35
CA PRO A 208 1.85 12.94 6.00
C PRO A 208 0.93 12.07 5.14
N LEU A 209 0.30 12.65 4.12
CA LEU A 209 -0.54 11.92 3.19
C LEU A 209 0.30 10.96 2.32
N THR A 210 -0.21 9.75 2.20
CA THR A 210 0.28 8.73 1.28
C THR A 210 -0.90 8.00 0.65
N THR A 211 -0.69 7.29 -0.44
CA THR A 211 -1.73 6.48 -1.08
C THR A 211 -2.41 5.49 -0.11
N TYR A 212 -1.71 5.07 0.94
CA TYR A 212 -2.24 4.14 1.93
C TYR A 212 -3.18 4.78 2.95
N VAL A 213 -3.12 6.12 3.11
CA VAL A 213 -4.00 6.88 4.03
C VAL A 213 -5.47 6.75 3.62
N ALA A 214 -5.79 6.75 2.32
CA ALA A 214 -7.17 6.56 1.86
C ALA A 214 -7.80 5.27 2.43
N ARG A 215 -7.06 4.16 2.35
CA ARG A 215 -7.48 2.87 2.88
C ARG A 215 -7.63 2.86 4.41
N HIS A 216 -6.68 3.46 5.12
CA HIS A 216 -6.77 3.58 6.59
C HIS A 216 -7.96 4.42 7.03
N SER A 217 -8.23 5.51 6.31
CA SER A 217 -9.34 6.40 6.61
C SER A 217 -10.67 5.71 6.37
N PHE A 218 -10.84 5.02 5.24
CA PHE A 218 -12.04 4.21 4.99
C PHE A 218 -12.29 3.20 6.11
N ALA A 219 -11.29 2.37 6.44
CA ALA A 219 -11.42 1.37 7.50
C ALA A 219 -11.69 1.97 8.89
N THR A 220 -11.22 3.20 9.16
CA THR A 220 -11.44 3.88 10.43
C THR A 220 -12.85 4.49 10.49
N VAL A 221 -13.31 5.10 9.41
CA VAL A 221 -14.67 5.65 9.30
C VAL A 221 -15.70 4.54 9.44
N LEU A 222 -15.53 3.44 8.72
CA LEU A 222 -16.44 2.28 8.78
C LEU A 222 -16.56 1.67 10.19
N LYS A 223 -15.50 1.75 11.01
CA LYS A 223 -15.55 1.25 12.40
C LYS A 223 -16.24 2.19 13.37
N ARG A 224 -16.46 3.45 12.97
CA ARG A 224 -17.08 4.48 13.81
C ARG A 224 -18.53 4.77 13.42
N SER A 225 -18.97 4.24 12.25
CA SER A 225 -20.36 4.24 11.79
C SER A 225 -21.10 3.03 12.36
#